data_4f661837a12c3e658333f89dc144b1a9
#
_entry.id   4f661837a12c3e658333f89dc144b1a9
#
_cell.length_a   1.000
_cell.length_b   1.000
_cell.length_c   1.000
_cell.angle_alpha   90.00
_cell.angle_beta   90.00
_cell.angle_gamma   90.00
#
_symmetry.space_group_name_H-M   'P 1'
#
loop_
_entity.id
_entity.type
_entity.pdbx_description
1 polymer ?
#
loop_
_entity_poly.entity_id
_entity_poly.type
_entity_poly.pdbx_seq_one_letter_code
_entity_poly.pdbx_strand_id
1 'polypeptide(L)'
;RTGILTEEEMQKVTEATAIIYDLPLFINTKTRNIQDIEIYARKLKNKENIGLLIIDYIQLLKSQNKLNSREQEVSEITRTLKLLSLELKIPIIGLCQLNRNAARTRPILSDLRESGAIEQDADNVIFIYKKEENEDQKVIEDVIIDLQKQRAGPTTQVTVRFDKRINEFINLVRR
;
A
#
# COMPACT_ATOMS: atom_id res chain seq x y z
N ARG A 1 20.54 0.58 17.15
CA ARG A 1 21.21 0.85 15.85
C ARG A 1 22.10 2.05 16.08
N THR A 2 23.44 1.90 15.94
CA THR A 2 24.44 2.93 16.31
C THR A 2 24.58 4.04 15.28
N GLY A 3 23.96 3.89 14.09
CA GLY A 3 24.05 4.89 13.02
C GLY A 3 25.41 5.03 12.34
N ILE A 4 26.41 4.26 12.79
CA ILE A 4 27.76 4.28 12.22
C ILE A 4 27.87 3.08 11.29
N LEU A 5 28.09 3.37 9.99
CA LEU A 5 28.35 2.36 8.96
C LEU A 5 29.84 2.09 8.85
N THR A 6 30.20 0.83 8.62
CA THR A 6 31.55 0.46 8.18
C THR A 6 31.79 0.88 6.74
N GLU A 7 33.04 0.89 6.28
CA GLU A 7 33.37 1.19 4.88
C GLU A 7 32.68 0.21 3.90
N GLU A 8 32.65 -1.07 4.25
CA GLU A 8 31.95 -2.10 3.45
C GLU A 8 30.44 -1.87 3.36
N GLU A 9 29.80 -1.50 4.49
CA GLU A 9 28.37 -1.17 4.54
C GLU A 9 28.08 0.11 3.73
N MET A 10 28.96 1.12 3.81
CA MET A 10 28.84 2.34 3.03
C MET A 10 28.94 2.07 1.53
N GLN A 11 29.85 1.20 1.12
CA GLN A 11 29.98 0.78 -0.28
C GLN A 11 28.68 0.13 -0.77
N LYS A 12 28.12 -0.84 0.00
CA LYS A 12 26.84 -1.49 -0.34
C LYS A 12 25.69 -0.49 -0.46
N VAL A 13 25.63 0.50 0.42
CA VAL A 13 24.62 1.58 0.35
C VAL A 13 24.81 2.41 -0.92
N THR A 14 26.04 2.74 -1.27
CA THR A 14 26.36 3.53 -2.48
C THR A 14 25.94 2.76 -3.74
N GLU A 15 26.30 1.49 -3.83
CA GLU A 15 25.93 0.61 -4.96
C GLU A 15 24.39 0.48 -5.08
N ALA A 16 23.70 0.23 -3.97
CA ALA A 16 22.23 0.15 -3.95
C ALA A 16 21.59 1.49 -4.36
N THR A 17 22.15 2.62 -3.90
CA THR A 17 21.67 3.95 -4.27
C THR A 17 21.81 4.22 -5.76
N ALA A 18 22.93 3.82 -6.37
CA ALA A 18 23.14 3.95 -7.81
C ALA A 18 22.08 3.15 -8.60
N ILE A 19 21.82 1.91 -8.19
CA ILE A 19 20.78 1.08 -8.82
C ILE A 19 19.40 1.75 -8.72
N ILE A 20 19.03 2.26 -7.53
CA ILE A 20 17.72 2.91 -7.31
C ILE A 20 17.60 4.19 -8.13
N TYR A 21 18.68 4.95 -8.28
CA TYR A 21 18.70 6.20 -9.04
C TYR A 21 18.33 6.01 -10.52
N ASP A 22 18.73 4.88 -11.09
CA ASP A 22 18.46 4.54 -12.50
C ASP A 22 17.06 3.94 -12.74
N LEU A 23 16.31 3.65 -11.67
CA LEU A 23 14.95 3.14 -11.79
C LEU A 23 13.96 4.25 -12.19
N PRO A 24 12.93 3.95 -13.00
CA PRO A 24 11.85 4.88 -13.32
C PRO A 24 10.90 5.05 -12.13
N LEU A 25 11.45 5.47 -10.99
CA LEU A 25 10.75 5.63 -9.71
C LEU A 25 10.58 7.12 -9.38
N PHE A 26 9.34 7.58 -9.31
CA PHE A 26 9.00 8.96 -9.02
C PHE A 26 8.36 9.04 -7.62
N ILE A 27 9.02 9.68 -6.66
CA ILE A 27 8.55 9.81 -5.28
C ILE A 27 8.04 11.23 -5.04
N ASN A 28 6.77 11.38 -4.68
CA ASN A 28 6.17 12.66 -4.32
C ASN A 28 5.70 12.62 -2.86
N THR A 29 6.35 13.39 -2.00
CA THR A 29 6.06 13.48 -0.56
C THR A 29 5.25 14.74 -0.19
N LYS A 30 4.97 15.63 -1.13
CA LYS A 30 4.40 16.96 -0.87
C LYS A 30 2.90 17.04 -1.13
N THR A 31 2.42 16.33 -2.16
CA THR A 31 1.04 16.41 -2.62
C THR A 31 0.14 15.52 -1.79
N ARG A 32 -0.89 16.11 -1.19
CA ARG A 32 -1.90 15.38 -0.40
C ARG A 32 -3.32 15.56 -0.93
N ASN A 33 -3.51 16.48 -1.83
CA ASN A 33 -4.81 16.74 -2.43
C ASN A 33 -5.05 15.79 -3.59
N ILE A 34 -6.22 15.16 -3.65
CA ILE A 34 -6.53 14.14 -4.67
C ILE A 34 -6.53 14.74 -6.08
N GLN A 35 -7.03 15.95 -6.27
CA GLN A 35 -7.07 16.63 -7.57
C GLN A 35 -5.65 16.93 -8.09
N ASP A 36 -4.75 17.35 -7.21
CA ASP A 36 -3.34 17.58 -7.57
C ASP A 36 -2.62 16.27 -7.90
N ILE A 37 -2.96 15.17 -7.22
CA ILE A 37 -2.44 13.83 -7.53
C ILE A 37 -2.89 13.38 -8.92
N GLU A 38 -4.17 13.60 -9.28
CA GLU A 38 -4.67 13.30 -10.62
C GLU A 38 -3.88 14.03 -11.71
N ILE A 39 -3.69 15.36 -11.53
CA ILE A 39 -2.92 16.18 -12.48
C ILE A 39 -1.48 15.65 -12.61
N TYR A 40 -0.85 15.35 -11.48
CA TYR A 40 0.51 14.85 -11.45
C TYR A 40 0.64 13.46 -12.11
N ALA A 41 -0.29 12.54 -11.81
CA ALA A 41 -0.30 11.21 -12.40
C ALA A 41 -0.50 11.25 -13.93
N ARG A 42 -1.43 12.10 -14.44
CA ARG A 42 -1.62 12.31 -15.88
C ARG A 42 -0.34 12.84 -16.55
N LYS A 43 0.31 13.80 -15.90
CA LYS A 43 1.60 14.36 -16.39
C LYS A 43 2.67 13.29 -16.48
N LEU A 44 2.85 12.48 -15.43
CA LEU A 44 3.82 11.39 -15.42
C LEU A 44 3.46 10.29 -16.43
N LYS A 45 2.17 9.96 -16.58
CA LYS A 45 1.74 8.98 -17.58
C LYS A 45 2.09 9.45 -19.00
N ASN A 46 1.85 10.71 -19.31
CA ASN A 46 2.11 11.26 -20.64
C ASN A 46 3.61 11.42 -20.93
N LYS A 47 4.40 11.83 -19.91
CA LYS A 47 5.82 12.15 -20.10
C LYS A 47 6.74 10.95 -19.95
N GLU A 48 6.48 10.13 -18.93
CA GLU A 48 7.36 9.05 -18.47
C GLU A 48 6.73 7.66 -18.67
N ASN A 49 5.48 7.61 -19.15
CA ASN A 49 4.70 6.39 -19.36
C ASN A 49 4.68 5.46 -18.13
N ILE A 50 4.44 6.00 -16.93
CA ILE A 50 4.35 5.19 -15.71
C ILE A 50 3.39 4.03 -15.87
N GLY A 51 3.71 2.88 -15.25
CA GLY A 51 2.91 1.65 -15.31
C GLY A 51 2.16 1.32 -14.02
N LEU A 52 2.42 2.05 -12.94
CA LEU A 52 1.82 1.82 -11.61
C LEU A 52 1.79 3.12 -10.82
N LEU A 53 0.71 3.34 -10.05
CA LEU A 53 0.62 4.39 -9.04
C LEU A 53 0.42 3.75 -7.66
N ILE A 54 1.23 4.16 -6.67
CA ILE A 54 1.09 3.71 -5.28
C ILE A 54 0.79 4.92 -4.40
N ILE A 55 -0.22 4.80 -3.55
CA ILE A 55 -0.63 5.82 -2.56
C ILE A 55 -0.36 5.29 -1.15
N ASP A 56 0.54 5.90 -0.43
CA ASP A 56 0.89 5.55 0.95
C ASP A 56 0.58 6.74 1.88
N TYR A 57 -0.55 6.73 2.51
CA TYR A 57 -1.76 5.90 2.50
C TYR A 57 -3.02 6.78 2.26
N ILE A 58 -4.12 6.16 1.86
CA ILE A 58 -5.34 6.87 1.42
C ILE A 58 -5.86 7.87 2.47
N GLN A 59 -5.82 7.51 3.76
CA GLN A 59 -6.33 8.38 4.84
C GLN A 59 -5.50 9.67 5.05
N LEU A 60 -4.34 9.84 4.41
CA LEU A 60 -3.61 11.12 4.40
C LEU A 60 -4.11 12.08 3.32
N LEU A 61 -4.86 11.58 2.36
CA LEU A 61 -5.36 12.39 1.26
C LEU A 61 -6.53 13.27 1.71
N LYS A 62 -6.68 14.37 1.02
CA LYS A 62 -7.76 15.36 1.18
C LYS A 62 -8.42 15.65 -0.15
N SER A 63 -9.70 16.04 -0.11
CA SER A 63 -10.39 16.64 -1.23
C SER A 63 -10.39 18.17 -1.11
N GLN A 64 -10.40 18.88 -2.24
CA GLN A 64 -10.65 20.33 -2.27
C GLN A 64 -12.13 20.65 -2.05
N ASN A 65 -13.01 19.70 -2.25
CA ASN A 65 -14.44 19.89 -2.06
C ASN A 65 -14.78 19.96 -0.56
N LYS A 66 -15.67 20.89 -0.20
CA LYS A 66 -16.23 20.96 1.16
C LYS A 66 -17.23 19.82 1.32
N LEU A 67 -16.85 18.78 2.02
CA LEU A 67 -17.69 17.63 2.33
C LEU A 67 -18.10 17.63 3.79
N ASN A 68 -19.26 17.05 4.09
CA ASN A 68 -19.86 17.13 5.43
C ASN A 68 -19.26 16.09 6.40
N SER A 69 -18.60 15.04 5.88
CA SER A 69 -17.99 14.00 6.72
C SER A 69 -16.72 13.45 6.08
N ARG A 70 -15.89 12.84 6.93
CA ARG A 70 -14.68 12.14 6.48
C ARG A 70 -15.00 10.94 5.59
N GLU A 71 -16.11 10.24 5.85
CA GLU A 71 -16.58 9.14 5.01
C GLU A 71 -16.88 9.58 3.57
N GLN A 72 -17.53 10.75 3.41
CA GLN A 72 -17.79 11.32 2.09
C GLN A 72 -16.47 11.69 1.38
N GLU A 73 -15.50 12.23 2.13
CA GLU A 73 -14.20 12.59 1.58
C GLU A 73 -13.43 11.35 1.11
N VAL A 74 -13.39 10.29 1.90
CA VAL A 74 -12.78 9.02 1.51
C VAL A 74 -13.49 8.40 0.31
N SER A 75 -14.83 8.47 0.27
CA SER A 75 -15.63 8.00 -0.87
C SER A 75 -15.30 8.74 -2.16
N GLU A 76 -15.16 10.07 -2.11
CA GLU A 76 -14.74 10.85 -3.27
C GLU A 76 -13.33 10.46 -3.72
N ILE A 77 -12.40 10.34 -2.78
CA ILE A 77 -11.01 9.96 -3.06
C ILE A 77 -10.93 8.61 -3.76
N THR A 78 -11.60 7.57 -3.21
CA THR A 78 -11.55 6.22 -3.78
C THR A 78 -12.18 6.16 -5.15
N ARG A 79 -13.32 6.83 -5.33
CA ARG A 79 -13.97 6.95 -6.63
C ARG A 79 -13.08 7.66 -7.66
N THR A 80 -12.42 8.73 -7.26
CA THR A 80 -11.47 9.46 -8.11
C THR A 80 -10.30 8.57 -8.53
N LEU A 81 -9.69 7.83 -7.58
CA LEU A 81 -8.62 6.88 -7.88
C LEU A 81 -9.09 5.76 -8.82
N LYS A 82 -10.31 5.26 -8.64
CA LYS A 82 -10.89 4.25 -9.54
C LYS A 82 -11.03 4.79 -10.96
N LEU A 83 -11.59 5.98 -11.12
CA LEU A 83 -11.75 6.60 -12.44
C LEU A 83 -10.40 6.89 -13.10
N LEU A 84 -9.43 7.39 -12.31
CA LEU A 84 -8.07 7.65 -12.77
C LEU A 84 -7.37 6.37 -13.26
N SER A 85 -7.55 5.23 -12.56
CA SER A 85 -6.98 3.95 -12.98
C SER A 85 -7.52 3.49 -14.33
N LEU A 86 -8.81 3.69 -14.59
CA LEU A 86 -9.46 3.36 -15.87
C LEU A 86 -9.00 4.30 -16.99
N GLU A 87 -8.90 5.59 -16.71
CA GLU A 87 -8.45 6.61 -17.65
C GLU A 87 -7.01 6.37 -18.10
N LEU A 88 -6.09 6.19 -17.13
CA LEU A 88 -4.66 6.02 -17.38
C LEU A 88 -4.30 4.60 -17.83
N LYS A 89 -5.23 3.64 -17.68
CA LYS A 89 -5.03 2.20 -17.95
C LYS A 89 -3.83 1.64 -17.20
N ILE A 90 -3.68 2.02 -15.92
CA ILE A 90 -2.66 1.50 -15.02
C ILE A 90 -3.29 1.04 -13.71
N PRO A 91 -2.72 0.04 -13.02
CA PRO A 91 -3.14 -0.30 -11.68
C PRO A 91 -2.81 0.84 -10.71
N ILE A 92 -3.70 1.02 -9.71
CA ILE A 92 -3.46 1.90 -8.57
C ILE A 92 -3.52 1.05 -7.30
N ILE A 93 -2.46 1.08 -6.49
CA ILE A 93 -2.41 0.45 -5.18
C ILE A 93 -2.60 1.54 -4.13
N GLY A 94 -3.71 1.49 -3.39
CA GLY A 94 -3.94 2.35 -2.24
C GLY A 94 -3.71 1.60 -0.95
N LEU A 95 -2.73 2.03 -0.15
CA LEU A 95 -2.54 1.51 1.20
C LEU A 95 -3.58 2.12 2.13
N CYS A 96 -4.09 1.30 3.04
CA CYS A 96 -5.08 1.71 4.03
C CYS A 96 -4.69 1.20 5.41
N GLN A 97 -4.82 2.05 6.41
CA GLN A 97 -4.65 1.63 7.79
C GLN A 97 -5.95 1.02 8.31
N LEU A 98 -5.86 -0.16 8.90
CA LEU A 98 -6.99 -0.79 9.58
C LEU A 98 -7.34 -0.09 10.89
N ASN A 99 -8.59 -0.29 11.35
CA ASN A 99 -9.01 0.14 12.67
C ASN A 99 -8.20 -0.62 13.74
N ARG A 100 -7.80 0.06 14.83
CA ARG A 100 -7.02 -0.55 15.92
C ARG A 100 -7.70 -1.77 16.55
N ASN A 101 -9.02 -1.84 16.52
CA ASN A 101 -9.78 -2.98 17.05
C ASN A 101 -9.67 -4.24 16.15
N ALA A 102 -9.37 -4.08 14.87
CA ALA A 102 -9.14 -5.18 13.94
C ALA A 102 -7.77 -5.88 14.14
N ALA A 103 -6.86 -5.28 14.92
CA ALA A 103 -5.51 -5.81 15.15
C ALA A 103 -5.49 -7.10 16.00
N ARG A 104 -6.62 -7.49 16.62
CA ARG A 104 -6.69 -8.63 17.55
C ARG A 104 -7.28 -9.91 16.94
N THR A 105 -7.82 -9.83 15.73
CA THR A 105 -8.48 -10.96 15.05
C THR A 105 -8.20 -10.87 13.56
N ARG A 106 -8.60 -11.90 12.79
CA ARG A 106 -8.55 -11.84 11.33
C ARG A 106 -9.32 -10.60 10.85
N PRO A 107 -8.70 -9.64 10.15
CA PRO A 107 -9.38 -8.47 9.61
C PRO A 107 -10.47 -8.87 8.62
N ILE A 108 -11.56 -8.11 8.60
CA ILE A 108 -12.66 -8.28 7.63
C ILE A 108 -12.92 -6.96 6.90
N LEU A 109 -13.67 -7.00 5.81
CA LEU A 109 -13.92 -5.82 4.97
C LEU A 109 -14.52 -4.64 5.75
N SER A 110 -15.36 -4.89 6.74
CA SER A 110 -15.94 -3.85 7.62
C SER A 110 -14.92 -3.17 8.54
N ASP A 111 -13.71 -3.73 8.69
CA ASP A 111 -12.63 -3.11 9.47
C ASP A 111 -11.85 -2.03 8.70
N LEU A 112 -12.13 -1.91 7.41
CA LEU A 112 -11.69 -0.76 6.61
C LEU A 112 -12.48 0.47 7.12
N ARG A 113 -11.91 1.20 8.07
CA ARG A 113 -12.51 2.35 8.74
C ARG A 113 -12.90 3.45 7.74
N GLU A 114 -14.08 4.03 7.92
CA GLU A 114 -14.60 5.16 7.10
C GLU A 114 -14.87 4.79 5.63
N SER A 115 -15.13 3.49 5.29
CA SER A 115 -14.87 3.08 3.92
C SER A 115 -15.73 1.95 3.35
N GLY A 116 -17.02 1.95 3.56
CA GLY A 116 -17.91 1.21 2.65
C GLY A 116 -17.61 1.51 1.17
N ALA A 117 -17.12 2.71 0.89
CA ALA A 117 -16.69 3.15 -0.43
C ALA A 117 -15.40 2.46 -0.91
N ILE A 118 -14.37 2.27 -0.05
CA ILE A 118 -13.16 1.54 -0.45
C ILE A 118 -13.54 0.12 -0.85
N GLU A 119 -14.39 -0.53 -0.06
CA GLU A 119 -14.88 -1.86 -0.40
C GLU A 119 -15.61 -1.88 -1.74
N GLN A 120 -16.43 -0.88 -2.05
CA GLN A 120 -17.21 -0.84 -3.29
C GLN A 120 -16.33 -0.55 -4.52
N ASP A 121 -15.42 0.42 -4.44
CA ASP A 121 -14.64 0.93 -5.56
C ASP A 121 -13.44 0.04 -5.91
N ALA A 122 -12.81 -0.61 -4.91
CA ALA A 122 -11.67 -1.48 -5.14
C ALA A 122 -12.05 -2.75 -5.90
N ASP A 123 -11.25 -3.14 -6.88
CA ASP A 123 -11.39 -4.42 -7.57
C ASP A 123 -10.86 -5.57 -6.72
N ASN A 124 -9.78 -5.33 -5.98
CA ASN A 124 -9.16 -6.28 -5.07
C ASN A 124 -8.96 -5.61 -3.70
N VAL A 125 -9.17 -6.38 -2.63
CA VAL A 125 -8.83 -5.99 -1.25
C VAL A 125 -7.97 -7.08 -0.64
N ILE A 126 -6.77 -6.69 -0.21
CA ILE A 126 -5.78 -7.57 0.39
C ILE A 126 -5.50 -7.08 1.81
N PHE A 127 -5.66 -7.97 2.78
CA PHE A 127 -5.21 -7.73 4.15
C PHE A 127 -3.86 -8.41 4.40
N ILE A 128 -3.01 -7.75 5.16
CA ILE A 128 -1.73 -8.28 5.61
C ILE A 128 -1.72 -8.20 7.13
N TYR A 129 -1.65 -9.35 7.79
CA TYR A 129 -1.72 -9.41 9.25
C TYR A 129 -0.91 -10.59 9.81
N LYS A 130 -0.54 -10.50 11.08
CA LYS A 130 0.17 -11.57 11.78
C LYS A 130 -0.75 -12.76 11.98
N LYS A 131 -0.19 -13.96 11.86
CA LYS A 131 -0.94 -15.20 12.07
C LYS A 131 -1.35 -15.42 13.53
N GLU A 132 -0.48 -15.04 14.47
CA GLU A 132 -0.68 -15.21 15.92
C GLU A 132 -0.24 -13.96 16.69
N GLU A 133 -1.01 -13.58 17.73
CA GLU A 133 -0.72 -12.39 18.55
C GLU A 133 0.56 -12.52 19.39
N ASN A 134 0.97 -13.73 19.75
CA ASN A 134 2.09 -13.97 20.67
C ASN A 134 3.48 -13.96 20.01
N GLU A 135 3.58 -13.53 18.76
CA GLU A 135 4.83 -13.49 18.01
C GLU A 135 5.61 -12.18 18.07
N ASP A 136 5.18 -11.21 18.88
CA ASP A 136 5.82 -9.88 18.94
C ASP A 136 7.31 -9.90 19.29
N GLN A 137 7.78 -10.95 19.99
CA GLN A 137 9.18 -11.14 20.34
C GLN A 137 10.00 -11.90 19.28
N LYS A 138 9.34 -12.51 18.29
CA LYS A 138 10.03 -13.24 17.23
C LYS A 138 10.61 -12.25 16.21
N VAL A 139 11.83 -12.54 15.79
CA VAL A 139 12.54 -11.81 14.72
C VAL A 139 11.94 -12.15 13.35
N ILE A 140 11.52 -13.39 13.18
CA ILE A 140 10.82 -13.89 11.99
C ILE A 140 9.41 -14.30 12.43
N GLU A 141 8.39 -13.73 11.80
CA GLU A 141 6.99 -14.01 12.12
C GLU A 141 6.23 -14.54 10.90
N ASP A 142 5.22 -15.36 11.14
CA ASP A 142 4.31 -15.82 10.11
C ASP A 142 3.27 -14.71 9.84
N VAL A 143 3.17 -14.30 8.58
CA VAL A 143 2.25 -13.26 8.11
C VAL A 143 1.29 -13.87 7.11
N ILE A 144 0.02 -13.54 7.24
CA ILE A 144 -1.03 -13.94 6.30
C ILE A 144 -1.27 -12.79 5.32
N ILE A 145 -1.21 -13.10 4.03
CA ILE A 145 -1.67 -12.26 2.94
C ILE A 145 -3.02 -12.82 2.51
N ASP A 146 -4.09 -12.08 2.77
CA ASP A 146 -5.48 -12.53 2.64
C ASP A 146 -6.20 -11.67 1.59
N LEU A 147 -6.46 -12.23 0.41
CA LEU A 147 -7.24 -11.62 -0.65
C LEU A 147 -8.73 -11.83 -0.36
N GLN A 148 -9.36 -10.89 0.34
CA GLN A 148 -10.76 -11.00 0.75
C GLN A 148 -11.77 -10.50 -0.26
N LYS A 149 -11.36 -9.68 -1.20
CA LYS A 149 -12.17 -9.28 -2.35
C LYS A 149 -11.38 -9.43 -3.63
N GLN A 150 -11.99 -10.03 -4.62
CA GLN A 150 -11.49 -10.08 -6.00
C GLN A 150 -12.69 -10.03 -6.96
N ARG A 151 -12.76 -8.99 -7.79
CA ARG A 151 -13.89 -8.79 -8.70
C ARG A 151 -13.94 -9.85 -9.82
N ALA A 152 -12.79 -10.34 -10.25
CA ALA A 152 -12.65 -11.22 -11.41
C ALA A 152 -12.22 -12.65 -11.08
N GLY A 153 -12.27 -13.07 -9.80
CA GLY A 153 -11.83 -14.41 -9.41
C GLY A 153 -12.15 -14.78 -7.95
N PRO A 154 -11.73 -15.96 -7.50
CA PRO A 154 -11.95 -16.41 -6.14
C PRO A 154 -11.04 -15.68 -5.15
N THR A 155 -11.50 -15.58 -3.92
CA THR A 155 -10.68 -15.12 -2.79
C THR A 155 -9.75 -16.23 -2.32
N THR A 156 -8.60 -15.87 -1.76
CA THR A 156 -7.59 -16.83 -1.29
C THR A 156 -6.71 -16.22 -0.21
N GLN A 157 -6.01 -17.06 0.53
CA GLN A 157 -5.00 -16.60 1.48
C GLN A 157 -3.73 -17.42 1.35
N VAL A 158 -2.60 -16.78 1.61
CA VAL A 158 -1.28 -17.44 1.68
C VAL A 158 -0.58 -17.02 2.96
N THR A 159 0.20 -17.93 3.53
CA THR A 159 1.08 -17.63 4.66
C THR A 159 2.50 -17.45 4.13
N VAL A 160 3.17 -16.40 4.56
CA VAL A 160 4.58 -16.11 4.28
C VAL A 160 5.30 -15.81 5.59
N ARG A 161 6.62 -15.87 5.60
CA ARG A 161 7.44 -15.39 6.72
C ARG A 161 7.90 -13.97 6.46
N PHE A 162 7.97 -13.19 7.52
CA PHE A 162 8.50 -11.83 7.48
C PHE A 162 9.69 -11.70 8.43
N ASP A 163 10.88 -11.39 7.89
CA ASP A 163 12.08 -11.09 8.67
C ASP A 163 12.14 -9.59 8.98
N LYS A 164 11.88 -9.23 10.25
CA LYS A 164 11.85 -7.84 10.72
C LYS A 164 13.23 -7.14 10.67
N ARG A 165 14.33 -7.89 10.61
CA ARG A 165 15.68 -7.31 10.60
C ARG A 165 15.97 -6.58 9.31
N ILE A 166 15.50 -7.17 8.22
CA ILE A 166 15.79 -6.74 6.85
C ILE A 166 14.52 -6.35 6.06
N ASN A 167 13.34 -6.41 6.71
CA ASN A 167 12.03 -6.14 6.12
C ASN A 167 11.76 -6.99 4.86
N GLU A 168 12.05 -8.29 4.93
CA GLU A 168 11.92 -9.20 3.81
C GLU A 168 10.79 -10.21 4.02
N PHE A 169 9.99 -10.43 2.97
CA PHE A 169 9.02 -11.52 2.90
C PHE A 169 9.67 -12.75 2.27
N ILE A 170 9.59 -13.89 2.98
CA ILE A 170 10.19 -15.15 2.57
C ILE A 170 9.07 -16.16 2.30
N ASN A 171 9.07 -16.77 1.12
CA ASN A 171 8.11 -17.82 0.80
C ASN A 171 8.33 -19.05 1.69
N LEU A 172 7.22 -19.63 2.17
CA LEU A 172 7.28 -20.96 2.78
C LEU A 172 7.56 -21.98 1.68
N VAL A 173 8.71 -22.63 1.75
CA VAL A 173 9.01 -23.74 0.82
C VAL A 173 7.99 -24.83 1.11
N ARG A 174 7.09 -25.10 0.16
CA ARG A 174 6.26 -26.32 0.21
C ARG A 174 7.21 -27.50 0.05
N ARG A 175 7.37 -28.28 1.14
CA ARG A 175 7.97 -29.61 1.07
C ARG A 175 6.96 -30.59 0.48
#